data_3069a01c2c1e398edc32e6f9478d2c8c
#
_entry.id   3069a01c2c1e398edc32e6f9478d2c8c
#
_cell.length_a   1.000
_cell.length_b   1.000
_cell.length_c   1.000
_cell.angle_alpha   90.00
_cell.angle_beta   90.00
_cell.angle_gamma   90.00
#
_symmetry.space_group_name_H-M   'P 1'
#
loop_
_entity.id
_entity.type
_entity.pdbx_description
1 polymer ?
#
loop_
_entity_poly.entity_id
_entity_poly.type
_entity_poly.pdbx_seq_one_letter_code
_entity_poly.pdbx_strand_id
1 'polypeptide(L)'
;MAISDKPVRAQQTAVATDAPPPGWEQWTRDTRFFGHPRGLATLFFTEMWERFSYYGIRPLLVLFMSLALANGGFGFERTQASAIVGIYAASVYLASLPGGWVADRLLGLRRAILYGAILISAGHISIGISSFLGVRLPFFLGLVLIVCGTGLLKPNISAIVGDLYPEGGARRDAGFSIYYMGINIGAFVGQLVTGFLGEKVGWGLGFGAAGVGMLLGLVTFSIFARRTLGDIGMSPTRHPDPIVQARRERTVKTTLAIGVAVLAIVIVLAATGMITINPQVVGRKMTYVLVGTAVVYFLYLFTAGGLNPDEKRRVAVIGVLFVAAAIFWSAFEQAPTSLNLFARDFTDRKLGSFEIPATWFQTVNSLFVILLAPVAAATWVGLSRRPSGDLSSPAKFALGLALAAVGFALMIVAANHVVASGGALKVSPWWLVGSYLFQTVGELSLSPVGLSSMTKLSPRRYVGQMMGIWFLASALGNLIAGLLGGNVDPSKLEQTPQLFTITTVSLLVSAVVLALLVVPIRKMMGEAKH
;
A
#
# COMPACT_ATOMS: atom_id res chain seq x y z
N MET A 1 32.88 -16.92 -35.87
CA MET A 1 32.00 -18.02 -35.43
C MET A 1 30.68 -17.44 -35.01
N ALA A 2 29.72 -17.42 -35.94
CA ALA A 2 28.44 -16.72 -35.82
C ALA A 2 27.50 -17.53 -34.91
N ILE A 3 27.05 -16.95 -33.80
CA ILE A 3 26.04 -17.53 -32.93
C ILE A 3 24.69 -17.17 -33.56
N SER A 4 24.01 -18.19 -34.05
CA SER A 4 22.67 -18.14 -34.64
C SER A 4 21.65 -17.73 -33.57
N ASP A 5 21.13 -16.51 -33.68
CA ASP A 5 19.93 -16.04 -32.99
C ASP A 5 18.69 -16.72 -33.61
N LYS A 6 18.30 -17.86 -33.07
CA LYS A 6 16.94 -18.34 -33.24
C LYS A 6 16.04 -17.64 -32.23
N PRO A 7 14.96 -16.97 -32.64
CA PRO A 7 14.02 -16.37 -31.72
C PRO A 7 13.42 -17.45 -30.83
N VAL A 8 13.65 -17.31 -29.52
CA VAL A 8 12.93 -18.08 -28.50
C VAL A 8 11.44 -17.84 -28.75
N ARG A 9 10.74 -18.89 -29.18
CA ARG A 9 9.28 -18.89 -29.30
C ARG A 9 8.73 -18.28 -28.02
N ALA A 10 8.00 -17.18 -28.17
CA ALA A 10 7.16 -16.63 -27.13
C ALA A 10 6.40 -17.79 -26.50
N GLN A 11 6.60 -17.99 -25.20
CA GLN A 11 5.69 -18.82 -24.41
C GLN A 11 4.31 -18.23 -24.69
N GLN A 12 3.51 -19.00 -25.37
CA GLN A 12 2.09 -18.78 -25.49
C GLN A 12 1.61 -18.55 -24.07
N THR A 13 1.19 -17.31 -23.77
CA THR A 13 0.26 -17.09 -22.67
C THR A 13 -0.84 -18.10 -22.91
N ALA A 14 -0.92 -19.09 -22.02
CA ALA A 14 -1.99 -20.05 -22.04
C ALA A 14 -3.28 -19.22 -22.13
N VAL A 15 -4.00 -19.34 -23.21
CA VAL A 15 -5.41 -18.97 -23.28
C VAL A 15 -5.98 -19.61 -22.04
N ALA A 16 -6.61 -18.82 -21.17
CA ALA A 16 -7.22 -19.32 -19.94
C ALA A 16 -8.09 -20.50 -20.36
N THR A 17 -7.61 -21.70 -20.13
CA THR A 17 -8.42 -22.90 -20.32
C THR A 17 -9.41 -22.82 -19.18
N ASP A 18 -10.71 -22.88 -19.47
CA ASP A 18 -11.80 -22.87 -18.47
C ASP A 18 -11.69 -24.03 -17.45
N ALA A 19 -10.70 -24.88 -17.62
CA ALA A 19 -10.41 -26.02 -16.76
C ALA A 19 -9.24 -25.72 -15.80
N PRO A 20 -9.41 -26.01 -14.50
CA PRO A 20 -8.34 -25.88 -13.53
C PRO A 20 -7.17 -26.83 -13.86
N PRO A 21 -5.94 -26.53 -13.43
CA PRO A 21 -4.83 -27.46 -13.52
C PRO A 21 -5.21 -28.83 -12.91
N PRO A 22 -4.69 -29.95 -13.46
CA PRO A 22 -4.98 -31.28 -12.93
C PRO A 22 -4.74 -31.38 -11.42
N GLY A 23 -5.71 -31.89 -10.68
CA GLY A 23 -5.65 -32.05 -9.23
C GLY A 23 -6.16 -30.84 -8.42
N TRP A 24 -6.50 -29.71 -9.07
CA TRP A 24 -7.03 -28.52 -8.39
C TRP A 24 -8.56 -28.43 -8.37
N GLU A 25 -9.28 -29.28 -9.14
CA GLU A 25 -10.73 -29.19 -9.34
C GLU A 25 -11.52 -29.21 -8.04
N GLN A 26 -11.14 -30.08 -7.10
CA GLN A 26 -11.80 -30.19 -5.80
C GLN A 26 -11.67 -28.93 -4.93
N TRP A 27 -10.68 -28.10 -5.18
CA TRP A 27 -10.40 -26.87 -4.43
C TRP A 27 -11.00 -25.64 -5.12
N THR A 28 -10.91 -25.56 -6.43
CA THR A 28 -11.38 -24.42 -7.23
C THR A 28 -12.90 -24.46 -7.47
N ARG A 29 -13.51 -25.66 -7.58
CA ARG A 29 -14.96 -25.83 -7.73
C ARG A 29 -15.73 -25.89 -6.41
N ASP A 30 -15.04 -25.83 -5.28
CA ASP A 30 -15.69 -25.75 -3.95
C ASP A 30 -16.55 -24.48 -3.84
N THR A 31 -17.75 -24.58 -3.27
CA THR A 31 -18.71 -23.48 -3.14
C THR A 31 -19.15 -23.22 -1.70
N ARG A 32 -18.49 -23.84 -0.72
CA ARG A 32 -18.91 -23.87 0.69
C ARG A 32 -18.70 -22.57 1.46
N PHE A 33 -18.06 -21.57 0.88
CA PHE A 33 -17.90 -20.24 1.46
C PHE A 33 -18.69 -19.21 0.64
N PHE A 34 -19.99 -19.05 0.94
CA PHE A 34 -20.89 -18.13 0.22
C PHE A 34 -20.86 -18.30 -1.32
N GLY A 35 -20.82 -19.53 -1.82
CA GLY A 35 -20.70 -19.84 -3.24
C GLY A 35 -19.27 -19.82 -3.79
N HIS A 36 -18.27 -19.58 -2.93
CA HIS A 36 -16.85 -19.53 -3.27
C HIS A 36 -16.04 -20.66 -2.62
N PRO A 37 -14.80 -20.93 -3.10
CA PRO A 37 -13.93 -21.92 -2.50
C PRO A 37 -13.61 -21.61 -1.03
N ARG A 38 -13.56 -22.65 -0.18
CA ARG A 38 -13.12 -22.48 1.23
C ARG A 38 -11.70 -21.93 1.35
N GLY A 39 -10.86 -22.13 0.32
CA GLY A 39 -9.56 -21.48 0.23
C GLY A 39 -9.67 -19.96 0.33
N LEU A 40 -10.71 -19.36 -0.25
CA LEU A 40 -10.95 -17.92 -0.11
C LEU A 40 -11.18 -17.50 1.34
N ALA A 41 -11.92 -18.31 2.14
CA ALA A 41 -12.10 -18.00 3.57
C ALA A 41 -10.76 -17.97 4.31
N THR A 42 -9.89 -18.95 4.06
CA THR A 42 -8.56 -19.00 4.68
C THR A 42 -7.74 -17.76 4.32
N LEU A 43 -7.73 -17.38 3.04
CA LEU A 43 -6.99 -16.21 2.57
C LEU A 43 -7.61 -14.89 3.08
N PHE A 44 -8.95 -14.80 3.10
CA PHE A 44 -9.70 -13.67 3.65
C PHE A 44 -9.33 -13.40 5.11
N PHE A 45 -9.42 -14.42 5.98
CA PHE A 45 -9.11 -14.23 7.40
C PHE A 45 -7.62 -14.00 7.63
N THR A 46 -6.73 -14.63 6.87
CA THR A 46 -5.29 -14.39 6.97
C THR A 46 -4.95 -12.95 6.61
N GLU A 47 -5.47 -12.44 5.49
CA GLU A 47 -5.27 -11.05 5.07
C GLU A 47 -5.94 -10.07 6.05
N MET A 48 -7.16 -10.35 6.48
CA MET A 48 -7.89 -9.52 7.46
C MET A 48 -7.05 -9.31 8.73
N TRP A 49 -6.46 -10.36 9.29
CA TRP A 49 -5.61 -10.26 10.48
C TRP A 49 -4.27 -9.56 10.20
N GLU A 50 -3.69 -9.79 9.04
CA GLU A 50 -2.49 -9.07 8.62
C GLU A 50 -2.78 -7.58 8.46
N ARG A 51 -3.91 -7.21 7.81
CA ARG A 51 -4.34 -5.82 7.69
C ARG A 51 -4.70 -5.19 9.04
N PHE A 52 -5.34 -5.95 9.93
CA PHE A 52 -5.55 -5.54 11.32
C PHE A 52 -4.21 -5.10 11.96
N SER A 53 -3.18 -5.92 11.83
CA SER A 53 -1.88 -5.61 12.42
C SER A 53 -1.19 -4.42 11.74
N TYR A 54 -1.16 -4.38 10.43
CA TYR A 54 -0.48 -3.35 9.64
C TYR A 54 -1.12 -1.96 9.83
N TYR A 55 -2.44 -1.86 9.59
CA TYR A 55 -3.13 -0.58 9.77
C TYR A 55 -3.29 -0.20 11.24
N GLY A 56 -3.35 -1.18 12.14
CA GLY A 56 -3.40 -0.94 13.57
C GLY A 56 -2.18 -0.18 14.10
N ILE A 57 -0.97 -0.56 13.69
CA ILE A 57 0.23 0.12 14.22
C ILE A 57 0.55 1.45 13.52
N ARG A 58 0.20 1.63 12.25
CA ARG A 58 0.60 2.82 11.47
C ARG A 58 0.29 4.14 12.17
N PRO A 59 -0.93 4.39 12.66
CA PRO A 59 -1.24 5.63 13.36
C PRO A 59 -0.53 5.75 14.71
N LEU A 60 -0.23 4.63 15.39
CA LEU A 60 0.48 4.66 16.66
C LEU A 60 1.95 5.07 16.50
N LEU A 61 2.58 4.73 15.36
CA LEU A 61 4.02 4.94 15.14
C LEU A 61 4.43 6.41 15.34
N VAL A 62 3.77 7.34 14.63
CA VAL A 62 4.15 8.77 14.72
C VAL A 62 3.87 9.34 16.10
N LEU A 63 2.74 8.95 16.71
CA LEU A 63 2.34 9.43 18.03
C LEU A 63 3.31 8.95 19.11
N PHE A 64 3.63 7.65 19.10
CA PHE A 64 4.56 7.04 20.06
C PHE A 64 5.98 7.56 19.90
N MET A 65 6.52 7.59 18.69
CA MET A 65 7.90 8.05 18.46
C MET A 65 8.09 9.53 18.81
N SER A 66 7.08 10.38 18.58
CA SER A 66 7.16 11.80 18.89
C SER A 66 6.77 12.15 20.32
N LEU A 67 6.24 11.21 21.10
CA LEU A 67 5.91 11.40 22.49
C LEU A 67 7.18 11.58 23.32
N ALA A 68 7.15 12.49 24.31
CA ALA A 68 8.28 12.75 25.20
C ALA A 68 8.72 11.49 25.95
N LEU A 69 10.01 11.37 26.23
CA LEU A 69 10.59 10.25 27.01
C LEU A 69 9.92 10.09 28.37
N ALA A 70 9.63 11.19 29.05
CA ALA A 70 8.95 11.18 30.36
C ALA A 70 7.55 10.54 30.30
N ASN A 71 6.92 10.51 29.13
CA ASN A 71 5.62 9.91 28.91
C ASN A 71 5.70 8.52 28.22
N GLY A 72 6.87 7.90 28.22
CA GLY A 72 7.11 6.56 27.70
C GLY A 72 7.30 6.47 26.18
N GLY A 73 7.42 7.61 25.46
CA GLY A 73 7.73 7.66 24.04
C GLY A 73 9.24 7.69 23.76
N PHE A 74 9.62 7.94 22.48
CA PHE A 74 11.03 8.03 22.09
C PHE A 74 11.59 9.45 22.02
N GLY A 75 10.76 10.49 22.13
CA GLY A 75 11.18 11.88 22.09
C GLY A 75 11.77 12.34 20.76
N PHE A 76 11.42 11.68 19.63
CA PHE A 76 11.85 12.14 18.31
C PHE A 76 11.12 13.43 17.93
N GLU A 77 11.78 14.26 17.16
CA GLU A 77 11.10 15.35 16.46
C GLU A 77 9.99 14.79 15.56
N ARG A 78 8.88 15.51 15.44
CA ARG A 78 7.73 15.09 14.61
C ARG A 78 8.12 14.84 13.16
N THR A 79 9.01 15.66 12.63
CA THR A 79 9.57 15.52 11.27
C THR A 79 10.37 14.23 11.11
N GLN A 80 11.14 13.84 12.13
CA GLN A 80 11.88 12.56 12.14
C GLN A 80 10.91 11.37 12.23
N ALA A 81 9.97 11.43 13.18
CA ALA A 81 8.97 10.37 13.38
C ALA A 81 8.13 10.16 12.11
N SER A 82 7.65 11.23 11.48
CA SER A 82 6.88 11.16 10.24
C SER A 82 7.71 10.63 9.07
N ALA A 83 8.98 11.03 8.95
CA ALA A 83 9.88 10.49 7.92
C ALA A 83 10.10 8.98 8.10
N ILE A 84 10.25 8.48 9.33
CA ILE A 84 10.35 7.04 9.62
C ILE A 84 9.09 6.32 9.16
N VAL A 85 7.89 6.84 9.46
CA VAL A 85 6.62 6.26 9.00
C VAL A 85 6.55 6.21 7.48
N GLY A 86 6.96 7.28 6.79
CA GLY A 86 7.00 7.31 5.32
C GLY A 86 7.99 6.30 4.72
N ILE A 87 9.21 6.21 5.28
CA ILE A 87 10.21 5.22 4.86
C ILE A 87 9.69 3.80 5.08
N TYR A 88 9.12 3.52 6.25
CA TYR A 88 8.52 2.23 6.57
C TYR A 88 7.44 1.84 5.56
N ALA A 89 6.46 2.71 5.33
CA ALA A 89 5.35 2.44 4.43
C ALA A 89 5.82 2.29 2.96
N ALA A 90 6.73 3.15 2.49
CA ALA A 90 7.33 3.01 1.16
C ALA A 90 8.09 1.68 1.01
N SER A 91 8.86 1.29 2.03
CA SER A 91 9.63 0.06 2.03
C SER A 91 8.75 -1.19 1.94
N VAL A 92 7.55 -1.18 2.54
CA VAL A 92 6.56 -2.27 2.43
C VAL A 92 6.13 -2.48 0.97
N TYR A 93 5.86 -1.40 0.22
CA TYR A 93 5.52 -1.51 -1.20
C TYR A 93 6.70 -1.99 -2.04
N LEU A 94 7.90 -1.46 -1.78
CA LEU A 94 9.12 -1.85 -2.51
C LEU A 94 9.51 -3.31 -2.23
N ALA A 95 9.36 -3.79 -1.00
CA ALA A 95 9.68 -5.17 -0.62
C ALA A 95 8.76 -6.20 -1.29
N SER A 96 7.57 -5.80 -1.77
CA SER A 96 6.65 -6.70 -2.46
C SER A 96 7.22 -7.22 -3.79
N LEU A 97 8.08 -6.45 -4.48
CA LEU A 97 8.70 -6.86 -5.73
C LEU A 97 9.70 -8.01 -5.53
N PRO A 98 10.74 -7.88 -4.68
CA PRO A 98 11.64 -9.00 -4.40
C PRO A 98 10.93 -10.16 -3.69
N GLY A 99 9.90 -9.90 -2.87
CA GLY A 99 9.13 -10.94 -2.20
C GLY A 99 8.39 -11.86 -3.16
N GLY A 100 7.71 -11.32 -4.17
CA GLY A 100 7.10 -12.10 -5.25
C GLY A 100 8.16 -12.87 -6.05
N TRP A 101 9.27 -12.23 -6.41
CA TRP A 101 10.37 -12.88 -7.15
C TRP A 101 10.99 -14.07 -6.40
N VAL A 102 11.13 -13.98 -5.07
CA VAL A 102 11.60 -15.06 -4.20
C VAL A 102 10.58 -16.20 -4.15
N ALA A 103 9.29 -15.87 -4.03
CA ALA A 103 8.23 -16.85 -4.03
C ALA A 103 8.18 -17.64 -5.32
N ASP A 104 8.20 -16.95 -6.46
CA ASP A 104 8.10 -17.58 -7.78
C ASP A 104 9.25 -18.52 -8.10
N ARG A 105 10.46 -18.22 -7.62
CA ARG A 105 11.68 -18.94 -8.04
C ARG A 105 12.26 -19.88 -7.02
N LEU A 106 11.92 -19.71 -5.73
CA LEU A 106 12.56 -20.46 -4.65
C LEU A 106 11.57 -21.13 -3.70
N LEU A 107 10.56 -20.39 -3.19
CA LEU A 107 9.76 -20.88 -2.07
C LEU A 107 8.44 -21.53 -2.49
N GLY A 108 7.81 -21.05 -3.56
CA GLY A 108 6.38 -21.19 -3.82
C GLY A 108 5.56 -20.19 -3.00
N LEU A 109 4.36 -19.86 -3.49
CA LEU A 109 3.52 -18.81 -2.91
C LEU A 109 3.15 -19.10 -1.44
N ARG A 110 2.78 -20.36 -1.12
CA ARG A 110 2.33 -20.74 0.24
C ARG A 110 3.44 -20.63 1.28
N ARG A 111 4.66 -21.08 0.97
CA ARG A 111 5.78 -20.95 1.89
C ARG A 111 6.18 -19.49 2.08
N ALA A 112 6.11 -18.69 1.01
CA ALA A 112 6.37 -17.26 1.10
C ALA A 112 5.37 -16.56 2.03
N ILE A 113 4.07 -16.88 1.94
CA ILE A 113 3.05 -16.38 2.85
C ILE A 113 3.35 -16.79 4.30
N LEU A 114 3.64 -18.07 4.53
CA LEU A 114 3.94 -18.59 5.87
C LEU A 114 5.16 -17.90 6.50
N TYR A 115 6.27 -17.82 5.78
CA TYR A 115 7.48 -17.15 6.27
C TYR A 115 7.26 -15.65 6.43
N GLY A 116 6.50 -15.04 5.53
CA GLY A 116 6.06 -13.65 5.66
C GLY A 116 5.28 -13.42 6.96
N ALA A 117 4.30 -14.27 7.25
CA ALA A 117 3.49 -14.19 8.46
C ALA A 117 4.33 -14.39 9.74
N ILE A 118 5.32 -15.29 9.72
CA ILE A 118 6.26 -15.49 10.84
C ILE A 118 7.09 -14.23 11.07
N LEU A 119 7.66 -13.64 10.01
CA LEU A 119 8.48 -12.43 10.12
C LEU A 119 7.67 -11.24 10.63
N ILE A 120 6.43 -11.04 10.13
CA ILE A 120 5.56 -9.97 10.61
C ILE A 120 5.23 -10.17 12.09
N SER A 121 4.89 -11.40 12.49
CA SER A 121 4.59 -11.72 13.90
C SER A 121 5.80 -11.44 14.80
N ALA A 122 7.00 -11.88 14.41
CA ALA A 122 8.24 -11.59 15.13
C ALA A 122 8.51 -10.08 15.21
N GLY A 123 8.22 -9.35 14.13
CA GLY A 123 8.34 -7.89 14.08
C GLY A 123 7.41 -7.20 15.07
N HIS A 124 6.15 -7.58 15.13
CA HIS A 124 5.19 -7.01 16.09
C HIS A 124 5.55 -7.36 17.56
N ILE A 125 6.00 -8.58 17.82
CA ILE A 125 6.49 -8.97 19.14
C ILE A 125 7.70 -8.10 19.53
N SER A 126 8.64 -7.88 18.62
CA SER A 126 9.81 -7.03 18.84
C SER A 126 9.42 -5.58 19.17
N ILE A 127 8.46 -5.00 18.44
CA ILE A 127 7.93 -3.65 18.72
C ILE A 127 7.21 -3.62 20.06
N GLY A 128 6.39 -4.63 20.37
CA GLY A 128 5.70 -4.74 21.64
C GLY A 128 6.70 -4.76 22.82
N ILE A 129 7.70 -5.64 22.79
CA ILE A 129 8.76 -5.72 23.80
C ILE A 129 9.49 -4.38 23.92
N SER A 130 9.86 -3.77 22.80
CA SER A 130 10.53 -2.47 22.77
C SER A 130 9.75 -1.37 23.47
N SER A 131 8.44 -1.31 23.21
CA SER A 131 7.58 -0.27 23.80
C SER A 131 7.32 -0.45 25.31
N PHE A 132 7.41 -1.68 25.83
CA PHE A 132 7.41 -1.94 27.27
C PHE A 132 8.74 -1.60 27.94
N LEU A 133 9.86 -1.89 27.28
CA LEU A 133 11.20 -1.70 27.86
C LEU A 133 11.79 -0.31 27.59
N GLY A 134 11.19 0.49 26.70
CA GLY A 134 11.73 1.79 26.29
C GLY A 134 13.01 1.72 25.44
N VAL A 135 13.32 0.56 24.85
CA VAL A 135 14.55 0.31 24.09
C VAL A 135 14.29 0.48 22.58
N ARG A 136 15.05 1.36 21.92
CA ARG A 136 14.81 1.72 20.49
C ARG A 136 15.17 0.62 19.50
N LEU A 137 16.26 -0.13 19.72
CA LEU A 137 16.76 -1.11 18.76
C LEU A 137 15.75 -2.19 18.37
N PRO A 138 15.06 -2.89 19.32
CA PRO A 138 14.03 -3.87 18.97
C PRO A 138 12.85 -3.25 18.21
N PHE A 139 12.54 -1.97 18.43
CA PHE A 139 11.48 -1.28 17.70
C PHE A 139 11.81 -1.18 16.19
N PHE A 140 12.99 -0.68 15.85
CA PHE A 140 13.39 -0.56 14.45
C PHE A 140 13.64 -1.91 13.79
N LEU A 141 14.21 -2.87 14.51
CA LEU A 141 14.32 -4.25 14.04
C LEU A 141 12.93 -4.84 13.72
N GLY A 142 11.95 -4.58 14.58
CA GLY A 142 10.56 -4.98 14.35
C GLY A 142 9.97 -4.38 13.08
N LEU A 143 10.18 -3.10 12.81
CA LEU A 143 9.74 -2.45 11.55
C LEU A 143 10.39 -3.11 10.33
N VAL A 144 11.69 -3.43 10.39
CA VAL A 144 12.40 -4.13 9.30
C VAL A 144 11.82 -5.52 9.07
N LEU A 145 11.57 -6.29 10.13
CA LEU A 145 10.97 -7.62 10.03
C LEU A 145 9.57 -7.58 9.42
N ILE A 146 8.76 -6.58 9.78
CA ILE A 146 7.42 -6.39 9.19
C ILE A 146 7.55 -6.05 7.70
N VAL A 147 8.47 -5.17 7.30
CA VAL A 147 8.72 -4.84 5.88
C VAL A 147 9.08 -6.10 5.08
N CYS A 148 10.05 -6.87 5.56
CA CYS A 148 10.47 -8.12 4.90
C CYS A 148 9.33 -9.14 4.83
N GLY A 149 8.59 -9.30 5.93
CA GLY A 149 7.49 -10.23 6.02
C GLY A 149 6.30 -9.86 5.13
N THR A 150 5.89 -8.58 5.12
CA THR A 150 4.81 -8.09 4.26
C THR A 150 5.20 -8.18 2.78
N GLY A 151 6.48 -7.94 2.45
CA GLY A 151 7.00 -8.15 1.12
C GLY A 151 6.81 -9.60 0.63
N LEU A 152 7.02 -10.59 1.50
CA LEU A 152 6.78 -12.00 1.18
C LEU A 152 5.30 -12.38 1.19
N LEU A 153 4.47 -11.81 2.06
CA LEU A 153 3.08 -12.22 2.22
C LEU A 153 2.17 -11.56 1.17
N LYS A 154 2.18 -10.23 1.07
CA LYS A 154 1.18 -9.44 0.35
C LYS A 154 1.02 -9.79 -1.14
N PRO A 155 2.08 -9.85 -1.97
CA PRO A 155 1.93 -10.19 -3.38
C PRO A 155 1.45 -11.62 -3.58
N ASN A 156 1.89 -12.54 -2.72
CA ASN A 156 1.69 -13.96 -2.89
C ASN A 156 0.31 -14.44 -2.44
N ILE A 157 -0.27 -13.83 -1.41
CA ILE A 157 -1.63 -14.17 -0.97
C ILE A 157 -2.66 -13.75 -2.03
N SER A 158 -2.49 -12.56 -2.63
CA SER A 158 -3.34 -12.10 -3.73
C SER A 158 -3.22 -12.97 -4.97
N ALA A 159 -2.02 -13.51 -5.26
CA ALA A 159 -1.80 -14.44 -6.37
C ALA A 159 -2.60 -15.74 -6.17
N ILE A 160 -2.56 -16.33 -4.95
CA ILE A 160 -3.35 -17.54 -4.65
C ILE A 160 -4.85 -17.27 -4.76
N VAL A 161 -5.33 -16.07 -4.38
CA VAL A 161 -6.75 -15.72 -4.61
C VAL A 161 -7.08 -15.81 -6.09
N GLY A 162 -6.19 -15.35 -6.98
CA GLY A 162 -6.34 -15.49 -8.43
C GLY A 162 -6.39 -16.96 -8.89
N ASP A 163 -5.52 -17.80 -8.34
CA ASP A 163 -5.40 -19.22 -8.67
C ASP A 163 -6.63 -20.06 -8.25
N LEU A 164 -7.44 -19.56 -7.30
CA LEU A 164 -8.70 -20.19 -6.93
C LEU A 164 -9.80 -20.09 -8.01
N TYR A 165 -9.61 -19.24 -9.02
CA TYR A 165 -10.59 -18.97 -10.08
C TYR A 165 -9.93 -19.06 -11.47
N PRO A 166 -9.49 -20.26 -11.89
CA PRO A 166 -8.84 -20.44 -13.18
C PRO A 166 -9.77 -20.10 -14.35
N GLU A 167 -11.09 -20.23 -14.14
CA GLU A 167 -12.12 -19.86 -15.13
C GLU A 167 -12.21 -18.34 -15.38
N GLY A 168 -11.71 -17.50 -14.47
CA GLY A 168 -11.87 -16.04 -14.57
C GLY A 168 -13.31 -15.57 -14.36
N GLY A 169 -13.66 -14.45 -15.00
CA GLY A 169 -15.04 -13.94 -15.06
C GLY A 169 -15.63 -13.44 -13.74
N ALA A 170 -16.96 -13.32 -13.70
CA ALA A 170 -17.69 -12.68 -12.60
C ALA A 170 -17.48 -13.34 -11.22
N ARG A 171 -17.28 -14.67 -11.18
CA ARG A 171 -17.03 -15.40 -9.93
C ARG A 171 -15.67 -15.00 -9.33
N ARG A 172 -14.64 -14.82 -10.16
CA ARG A 172 -13.33 -14.32 -9.76
C ARG A 172 -13.43 -12.91 -9.20
N ASP A 173 -14.13 -12.02 -9.91
CA ASP A 173 -14.30 -10.63 -9.50
C ASP A 173 -15.05 -10.51 -8.16
N ALA A 174 -16.10 -11.32 -7.95
CA ALA A 174 -16.80 -11.43 -6.68
C ALA A 174 -15.89 -11.96 -5.57
N GLY A 175 -15.06 -12.98 -5.84
CA GLY A 175 -14.07 -13.50 -4.89
C GLY A 175 -13.04 -12.45 -4.47
N PHE A 176 -12.52 -11.65 -5.40
CA PHE A 176 -11.64 -10.53 -5.08
C PHE A 176 -12.35 -9.43 -4.30
N SER A 177 -13.64 -9.19 -4.55
CA SER A 177 -14.43 -8.22 -3.79
C SER A 177 -14.60 -8.65 -2.33
N ILE A 178 -14.88 -9.93 -2.08
CA ILE A 178 -14.92 -10.51 -0.73
C ILE A 178 -13.55 -10.37 -0.06
N TYR A 179 -12.47 -10.73 -0.75
CA TYR A 179 -11.10 -10.60 -0.24
C TYR A 179 -10.77 -9.14 0.14
N TYR A 180 -11.13 -8.18 -0.72
CA TYR A 180 -10.94 -6.76 -0.47
C TYR A 180 -11.76 -6.23 0.72
N MET A 181 -12.96 -6.77 0.93
CA MET A 181 -13.76 -6.47 2.12
C MET A 181 -13.03 -6.89 3.39
N GLY A 182 -12.34 -8.06 3.39
CA GLY A 182 -11.51 -8.50 4.52
C GLY A 182 -10.39 -7.52 4.86
N ILE A 183 -9.74 -6.92 3.84
CA ILE A 183 -8.72 -5.88 4.02
C ILE A 183 -9.30 -4.70 4.82
N ASN A 184 -10.48 -4.20 4.42
CA ASN A 184 -11.08 -3.03 5.05
C ASN A 184 -11.65 -3.32 6.45
N ILE A 185 -12.21 -4.51 6.68
CA ILE A 185 -12.64 -4.94 8.01
C ILE A 185 -11.42 -5.02 8.94
N GLY A 186 -10.32 -5.63 8.48
CA GLY A 186 -9.08 -5.70 9.24
C GLY A 186 -8.53 -4.32 9.59
N ALA A 187 -8.48 -3.41 8.63
CA ALA A 187 -8.03 -2.04 8.83
C ALA A 187 -8.92 -1.29 9.85
N PHE A 188 -10.24 -1.37 9.70
CA PHE A 188 -11.20 -0.72 10.58
C PHE A 188 -11.08 -1.22 12.03
N VAL A 189 -11.18 -2.53 12.24
CA VAL A 189 -11.14 -3.13 13.59
C VAL A 189 -9.75 -2.98 14.21
N GLY A 190 -8.69 -3.12 13.38
CA GLY A 190 -7.31 -2.98 13.83
C GLY A 190 -7.04 -1.59 14.45
N GLN A 191 -7.38 -0.54 13.74
CA GLN A 191 -7.19 0.83 14.21
C GLN A 191 -8.04 1.16 15.45
N LEU A 192 -9.27 0.63 15.53
CA LEU A 192 -10.11 0.82 16.72
C LEU A 192 -9.48 0.17 17.96
N VAL A 193 -9.09 -1.10 17.85
CA VAL A 193 -8.56 -1.88 19.00
C VAL A 193 -7.19 -1.35 19.41
N THR A 194 -6.26 -1.25 18.45
CA THR A 194 -4.88 -0.83 18.77
C THR A 194 -4.81 0.63 19.19
N GLY A 195 -5.64 1.49 18.60
CA GLY A 195 -5.73 2.89 18.95
C GLY A 195 -6.26 3.10 20.38
N PHE A 196 -7.34 2.42 20.74
CA PHE A 196 -7.86 2.47 22.10
C PHE A 196 -6.83 1.97 23.12
N LEU A 197 -6.27 0.78 22.88
CA LEU A 197 -5.29 0.21 23.80
C LEU A 197 -4.03 1.06 23.88
N GLY A 198 -3.53 1.57 22.75
CA GLY A 198 -2.32 2.40 22.73
C GLY A 198 -2.47 3.75 23.41
N GLU A 199 -3.53 4.49 23.12
CA GLU A 199 -3.72 5.85 23.63
C GLU A 199 -4.37 5.91 25.02
N LYS A 200 -5.21 4.93 25.40
CA LYS A 200 -5.99 4.97 26.66
C LYS A 200 -5.50 4.00 27.73
N VAL A 201 -4.80 2.93 27.36
CA VAL A 201 -4.34 1.92 28.31
C VAL A 201 -2.81 1.90 28.39
N GLY A 202 -2.13 1.87 27.25
CA GLY A 202 -0.67 1.90 27.18
C GLY A 202 -0.14 1.47 25.82
N TRP A 203 0.92 2.13 25.35
CA TRP A 203 1.50 1.95 24.02
C TRP A 203 1.89 0.50 23.72
N GLY A 204 2.49 -0.19 24.71
CA GLY A 204 2.88 -1.59 24.57
C GLY A 204 1.69 -2.52 24.33
N LEU A 205 0.52 -2.21 24.92
CA LEU A 205 -0.71 -2.98 24.67
C LEU A 205 -1.28 -2.71 23.28
N GLY A 206 -1.20 -1.47 22.79
CA GLY A 206 -1.61 -1.13 21.44
C GLY A 206 -0.78 -1.90 20.39
N PHE A 207 0.54 -1.86 20.51
CA PHE A 207 1.44 -2.61 19.63
C PHE A 207 1.32 -4.12 19.82
N GLY A 208 1.14 -4.59 21.05
CA GLY A 208 0.92 -6.00 21.38
C GLY A 208 -0.36 -6.57 20.75
N ALA A 209 -1.44 -5.80 20.74
CA ALA A 209 -2.71 -6.21 20.12
C ALA A 209 -2.54 -6.45 18.61
N ALA A 210 -1.76 -5.60 17.92
CA ALA A 210 -1.41 -5.82 16.52
C ALA A 210 -0.64 -7.15 16.35
N GLY A 211 0.28 -7.45 17.27
CA GLY A 211 1.00 -8.72 17.29
C GLY A 211 0.07 -9.93 17.47
N VAL A 212 -0.88 -9.84 18.39
CA VAL A 212 -1.91 -10.89 18.58
C VAL A 212 -2.72 -11.08 17.30
N GLY A 213 -3.16 -10.01 16.65
CA GLY A 213 -3.87 -10.08 15.36
C GLY A 213 -3.04 -10.83 14.32
N MET A 214 -1.76 -10.51 14.17
CA MET A 214 -0.90 -11.21 13.20
C MET A 214 -0.68 -12.68 13.56
N LEU A 215 -0.55 -13.01 14.83
CA LEU A 215 -0.47 -14.41 15.29
C LEU A 215 -1.74 -15.18 14.96
N LEU A 216 -2.92 -14.58 15.08
CA LEU A 216 -4.18 -15.19 14.66
C LEU A 216 -4.19 -15.44 13.14
N GLY A 217 -3.65 -14.52 12.34
CA GLY A 217 -3.46 -14.71 10.90
C GLY A 217 -2.52 -15.87 10.58
N LEU A 218 -1.37 -15.93 11.26
CA LEU A 218 -0.39 -17.00 11.14
C LEU A 218 -1.00 -18.38 11.50
N VAL A 219 -1.71 -18.46 12.61
CA VAL A 219 -2.39 -19.68 13.06
C VAL A 219 -3.47 -20.10 12.07
N THR A 220 -4.30 -19.17 11.62
CA THR A 220 -5.33 -19.41 10.61
C THR A 220 -4.72 -20.01 9.35
N PHE A 221 -3.68 -19.39 8.81
CA PHE A 221 -3.02 -19.89 7.61
C PHE A 221 -2.37 -21.26 7.84
N SER A 222 -1.65 -21.43 8.93
CA SER A 222 -0.93 -22.68 9.25
C SER A 222 -1.87 -23.89 9.38
N ILE A 223 -3.03 -23.71 10.02
CA ILE A 223 -3.99 -24.78 10.26
C ILE A 223 -4.81 -25.09 9.01
N PHE A 224 -5.33 -24.05 8.35
CA PHE A 224 -6.37 -24.23 7.34
C PHE A 224 -5.82 -24.28 5.91
N ALA A 225 -4.66 -23.69 5.59
CA ALA A 225 -4.17 -23.61 4.22
C ALA A 225 -4.00 -24.98 3.57
N ARG A 226 -3.46 -25.97 4.29
CA ARG A 226 -3.30 -27.34 3.75
C ARG A 226 -4.66 -28.00 3.44
N ARG A 227 -5.69 -27.74 4.26
CA ARG A 227 -7.00 -28.37 4.16
C ARG A 227 -7.93 -27.69 3.15
N THR A 228 -7.64 -26.48 2.73
CA THR A 228 -8.54 -25.65 1.91
C THR A 228 -7.94 -25.23 0.57
N LEU A 229 -6.61 -25.28 0.44
CA LEU A 229 -5.88 -24.93 -0.79
C LEU A 229 -5.23 -26.14 -1.47
N GLY A 230 -5.17 -27.31 -0.80
CA GLY A 230 -4.49 -28.49 -1.36
C GLY A 230 -3.06 -28.20 -1.76
N ASP A 231 -2.73 -28.38 -3.03
CA ASP A 231 -1.38 -28.15 -3.59
C ASP A 231 -1.23 -26.78 -4.28
N ILE A 232 -2.30 -25.96 -4.30
CA ILE A 232 -2.26 -24.62 -4.91
C ILE A 232 -1.18 -23.78 -4.23
N GLY A 233 -0.25 -23.22 -5.00
CA GLY A 233 0.83 -22.36 -4.54
C GLY A 233 1.97 -23.07 -3.77
N MET A 234 2.01 -24.41 -3.73
CA MET A 234 3.06 -25.17 -3.01
C MET A 234 4.43 -25.11 -3.66
N SER A 235 4.47 -25.20 -4.97
CA SER A 235 5.72 -25.32 -5.73
C SER A 235 6.08 -24.00 -6.39
N PRO A 236 7.37 -23.62 -6.42
CA PRO A 236 7.82 -22.51 -7.24
C PRO A 236 7.71 -22.86 -8.73
N THR A 237 7.66 -21.83 -9.57
CA THR A 237 7.66 -21.98 -11.03
C THR A 237 9.02 -22.55 -11.46
N ARG A 238 9.03 -23.78 -11.97
CA ARG A 238 10.26 -24.47 -12.42
C ARG A 238 10.53 -24.18 -13.90
N HIS A 239 11.80 -23.99 -14.20
CA HIS A 239 12.23 -23.94 -15.60
C HIS A 239 12.40 -25.39 -16.13
N PRO A 240 12.00 -25.69 -17.40
CA PRO A 240 12.15 -27.02 -17.96
C PRO A 240 13.59 -27.51 -18.02
N ASP A 241 14.56 -26.62 -18.25
CA ASP A 241 15.99 -26.93 -18.26
C ASP A 241 16.54 -26.95 -16.82
N PRO A 242 17.08 -28.08 -16.32
CA PRO A 242 17.63 -28.20 -14.97
C PRO A 242 18.81 -27.25 -14.70
N ILE A 243 19.65 -26.97 -15.71
CA ILE A 243 20.83 -26.10 -15.56
C ILE A 243 20.38 -24.66 -15.34
N VAL A 244 19.39 -24.20 -16.14
CA VAL A 244 18.80 -22.87 -15.99
C VAL A 244 18.09 -22.76 -14.63
N GLN A 245 17.40 -23.80 -14.21
CA GLN A 245 16.73 -23.84 -12.91
C GLN A 245 17.73 -23.71 -11.75
N ALA A 246 18.80 -24.49 -11.76
CA ALA A 246 19.85 -24.43 -10.74
C ALA A 246 20.53 -23.04 -10.69
N ARG A 247 20.78 -22.43 -11.86
CA ARG A 247 21.32 -21.07 -11.94
C ARG A 247 20.35 -20.04 -11.35
N ARG A 248 19.05 -20.13 -11.65
CA ARG A 248 18.01 -19.25 -11.09
C ARG A 248 17.95 -19.34 -9.57
N GLU A 249 17.91 -20.56 -9.01
CA GLU A 249 17.90 -20.78 -7.57
C GLU A 249 19.16 -20.24 -6.89
N ARG A 250 20.33 -20.49 -7.47
CA ARG A 250 21.60 -19.93 -6.96
C ARG A 250 21.58 -18.41 -6.95
N THR A 251 21.09 -17.78 -8.03
CA THR A 251 20.97 -16.31 -8.10
C THR A 251 20.09 -15.78 -6.96
N VAL A 252 18.91 -16.37 -6.74
CA VAL A 252 18.01 -15.95 -5.66
C VAL A 252 18.67 -16.10 -4.30
N LYS A 253 19.27 -17.27 -4.01
CA LYS A 253 19.94 -17.53 -2.73
C LYS A 253 21.09 -16.56 -2.49
N THR A 254 21.94 -16.31 -3.50
CA THR A 254 23.06 -15.37 -3.40
C THR A 254 22.58 -13.93 -3.18
N THR A 255 21.57 -13.48 -3.93
CA THR A 255 21.00 -12.13 -3.78
C THR A 255 20.38 -11.93 -2.39
N LEU A 256 19.64 -12.93 -1.89
CA LEU A 256 19.09 -12.89 -0.53
C LEU A 256 20.20 -12.85 0.53
N ALA A 257 21.23 -13.70 0.40
CA ALA A 257 22.35 -13.73 1.35
C ALA A 257 23.07 -12.37 1.40
N ILE A 258 23.35 -11.77 0.23
CA ILE A 258 23.94 -10.42 0.15
C ILE A 258 23.00 -9.37 0.79
N GLY A 259 21.71 -9.40 0.47
CA GLY A 259 20.73 -8.46 1.03
C GLY A 259 20.65 -8.55 2.55
N VAL A 260 20.57 -9.77 3.10
CA VAL A 260 20.56 -10.00 4.55
C VAL A 260 21.87 -9.56 5.20
N ALA A 261 23.03 -9.85 4.58
CA ALA A 261 24.33 -9.44 5.10
C ALA A 261 24.47 -7.90 5.13
N VAL A 262 24.09 -7.21 4.06
CA VAL A 262 24.11 -5.74 4.00
C VAL A 262 23.18 -5.15 5.08
N LEU A 263 21.97 -5.68 5.20
CA LEU A 263 21.02 -5.22 6.23
C LEU A 263 21.57 -5.43 7.64
N ALA A 264 22.14 -6.61 7.92
CA ALA A 264 22.76 -6.91 9.22
C ALA A 264 23.92 -5.96 9.53
N ILE A 265 24.80 -5.70 8.56
CA ILE A 265 25.90 -4.75 8.70
C ILE A 265 25.37 -3.34 9.03
N VAL A 266 24.36 -2.84 8.31
CA VAL A 266 23.77 -1.54 8.56
C VAL A 266 23.17 -1.46 9.98
N ILE A 267 22.46 -2.51 10.41
CA ILE A 267 21.88 -2.59 11.75
C ILE A 267 22.98 -2.56 12.82
N VAL A 268 24.05 -3.34 12.66
CA VAL A 268 25.17 -3.37 13.60
C VAL A 268 25.87 -2.01 13.67
N LEU A 269 26.18 -1.40 12.52
CA LEU A 269 26.84 -0.08 12.46
C LEU A 269 25.98 1.02 13.10
N ALA A 270 24.65 0.96 12.92
CA ALA A 270 23.72 1.89 13.56
C ALA A 270 23.60 1.63 15.06
N ALA A 271 23.55 0.37 15.50
CA ALA A 271 23.44 -0.02 16.90
C ALA A 271 24.71 0.32 17.70
N THR A 272 25.87 0.22 17.07
CA THR A 272 27.18 0.60 17.69
C THR A 272 27.47 2.10 17.63
N GLY A 273 26.61 2.90 16.98
CA GLY A 273 26.80 4.35 16.85
C GLY A 273 27.88 4.74 15.82
N MET A 274 28.42 3.77 15.06
CA MET A 274 29.40 4.06 13.99
C MET A 274 28.79 4.87 12.85
N ILE A 275 27.48 4.72 12.63
CA ILE A 275 26.73 5.54 11.67
C ILE A 275 25.52 6.17 12.38
N THR A 276 25.27 7.45 12.09
CA THR A 276 24.05 8.14 12.52
C THR A 276 23.08 8.19 11.36
N ILE A 277 21.91 7.58 11.54
CA ILE A 277 20.87 7.55 10.50
C ILE A 277 19.94 8.74 10.75
N ASN A 278 19.97 9.74 9.86
CA ASN A 278 18.99 10.81 9.86
C ASN A 278 17.82 10.43 8.93
N PRO A 279 16.60 10.19 9.47
CA PRO A 279 15.47 9.70 8.69
C PRO A 279 15.06 10.67 7.56
N GLN A 280 15.15 11.98 7.78
CA GLN A 280 14.79 12.97 6.77
C GLN A 280 15.77 12.94 5.59
N VAL A 281 17.07 12.79 5.87
CA VAL A 281 18.10 12.67 4.83
C VAL A 281 17.93 11.38 4.05
N VAL A 282 17.70 10.26 4.74
CA VAL A 282 17.42 8.95 4.13
C VAL A 282 16.16 9.04 3.26
N GLY A 283 15.07 9.59 3.78
CA GLY A 283 13.83 9.76 3.04
C GLY A 283 14.02 10.59 1.76
N ARG A 284 14.71 11.73 1.84
CA ARG A 284 15.01 12.55 0.66
C ARG A 284 15.86 11.83 -0.38
N LYS A 285 16.93 11.16 0.05
CA LYS A 285 17.79 10.38 -0.87
C LYS A 285 17.00 9.24 -1.51
N MET A 286 16.17 8.54 -0.73
CA MET A 286 15.29 7.49 -1.24
C MET A 286 14.29 8.03 -2.26
N THR A 287 13.71 9.22 -2.04
CA THR A 287 12.85 9.91 -3.02
C THR A 287 13.59 10.13 -4.34
N TYR A 288 14.81 10.67 -4.30
CA TYR A 288 15.60 10.88 -5.51
C TYR A 288 15.93 9.57 -6.24
N VAL A 289 16.24 8.51 -5.50
CA VAL A 289 16.48 7.17 -6.08
C VAL A 289 15.23 6.63 -6.75
N LEU A 290 14.06 6.72 -6.12
CA LEU A 290 12.80 6.22 -6.70
C LEU A 290 12.40 7.04 -7.94
N VAL A 291 12.50 8.36 -7.90
CA VAL A 291 12.23 9.22 -9.06
C VAL A 291 13.23 8.92 -10.18
N GLY A 292 14.52 8.84 -9.86
CA GLY A 292 15.56 8.48 -10.83
C GLY A 292 15.32 7.11 -11.47
N THR A 293 14.92 6.12 -10.68
CA THR A 293 14.55 4.78 -11.17
C THR A 293 13.38 4.84 -12.14
N ALA A 294 12.32 5.59 -11.81
CA ALA A 294 11.18 5.77 -12.71
C ALA A 294 11.61 6.45 -14.02
N VAL A 295 12.37 7.55 -13.95
CA VAL A 295 12.85 8.29 -15.12
C VAL A 295 13.71 7.39 -16.01
N VAL A 296 14.72 6.73 -15.45
CA VAL A 296 15.61 5.81 -16.20
C VAL A 296 14.81 4.68 -16.84
N TYR A 297 13.83 4.12 -16.13
CA TYR A 297 13.01 3.04 -16.66
C TYR A 297 12.13 3.51 -17.83
N PHE A 298 11.47 4.67 -17.73
CA PHE A 298 10.70 5.21 -18.84
C PHE A 298 11.60 5.56 -20.03
N LEU A 299 12.77 6.17 -19.80
CA LEU A 299 13.75 6.43 -20.85
C LEU A 299 14.20 5.16 -21.56
N TYR A 300 14.51 4.10 -20.80
CA TYR A 300 14.82 2.78 -21.36
C TYR A 300 13.69 2.27 -22.27
N LEU A 301 12.44 2.35 -21.83
CA LEU A 301 11.31 1.91 -22.63
C LEU A 301 11.19 2.68 -23.95
N PHE A 302 11.35 4.00 -23.92
CA PHE A 302 11.24 4.84 -25.11
C PHE A 302 12.40 4.68 -26.10
N THR A 303 13.60 4.37 -25.62
CA THR A 303 14.81 4.31 -26.45
C THR A 303 15.20 2.87 -26.83
N ALA A 304 15.32 1.98 -25.86
CA ALA A 304 15.85 0.62 -26.00
C ALA A 304 14.79 -0.50 -25.78
N GLY A 305 13.60 -0.16 -25.31
CA GLY A 305 12.53 -1.13 -25.00
C GLY A 305 11.88 -1.77 -26.25
N GLY A 306 12.28 -1.42 -27.46
CA GLY A 306 11.75 -2.00 -28.72
C GLY A 306 10.24 -1.78 -28.90
N LEU A 307 9.69 -0.67 -28.38
CA LEU A 307 8.28 -0.34 -28.46
C LEU A 307 7.93 0.22 -29.84
N ASN A 308 6.80 -0.23 -30.40
CA ASN A 308 6.22 0.39 -31.57
C ASN A 308 5.59 1.76 -31.23
N PRO A 309 5.25 2.61 -32.23
CA PRO A 309 4.70 3.96 -31.97
C PRO A 309 3.44 3.96 -31.10
N ASP A 310 2.54 2.99 -31.25
CA ASP A 310 1.30 2.91 -30.45
C ASP A 310 1.57 2.45 -29.02
N GLU A 311 2.53 1.54 -28.83
CA GLU A 311 2.99 1.15 -27.49
C GLU A 311 3.67 2.33 -26.78
N LYS A 312 4.48 3.13 -27.48
CA LYS A 312 5.09 4.34 -26.93
C LYS A 312 4.02 5.34 -26.47
N ARG A 313 2.97 5.56 -27.25
CA ARG A 313 1.85 6.43 -26.85
C ARG A 313 1.19 5.93 -25.56
N ARG A 314 0.88 4.62 -25.47
CA ARG A 314 0.29 4.02 -24.27
C ARG A 314 1.22 4.10 -23.06
N VAL A 315 2.51 3.87 -23.23
CA VAL A 315 3.51 4.02 -22.16
C VAL A 315 3.63 5.47 -21.70
N ALA A 316 3.53 6.46 -22.61
CA ALA A 316 3.47 7.87 -22.23
C ALA A 316 2.26 8.18 -21.34
N VAL A 317 1.08 7.61 -21.66
CA VAL A 317 -0.12 7.72 -20.80
C VAL A 317 0.14 7.10 -19.43
N ILE A 318 0.77 5.93 -19.35
CA ILE A 318 1.16 5.32 -18.08
C ILE A 318 2.07 6.26 -17.26
N GLY A 319 3.02 6.94 -17.91
CA GLY A 319 3.89 7.91 -17.26
C GLY A 319 3.11 9.09 -16.65
N VAL A 320 2.12 9.61 -17.36
CA VAL A 320 1.24 10.68 -16.83
C VAL A 320 0.42 10.17 -15.64
N LEU A 321 -0.18 8.98 -15.75
CA LEU A 321 -0.96 8.39 -14.65
C LEU A 321 -0.08 8.04 -13.45
N PHE A 322 1.17 7.65 -13.65
CA PHE A 322 2.15 7.42 -12.58
C PHE A 322 2.39 8.69 -11.76
N VAL A 323 2.64 9.82 -12.42
CA VAL A 323 2.84 11.11 -11.73
C VAL A 323 1.57 11.51 -10.96
N ALA A 324 0.40 11.42 -11.60
CA ALA A 324 -0.88 11.72 -10.96
C ALA A 324 -1.13 10.83 -9.73
N ALA A 325 -0.84 9.53 -9.83
CA ALA A 325 -0.96 8.59 -8.72
C ALA A 325 0.01 8.91 -7.57
N ALA A 326 1.28 9.23 -7.88
CA ALA A 326 2.26 9.59 -6.86
C ALA A 326 1.84 10.86 -6.09
N ILE A 327 1.28 11.87 -6.77
CA ILE A 327 0.76 13.08 -6.13
C ILE A 327 -0.48 12.77 -5.30
N PHE A 328 -1.41 11.95 -5.81
CA PHE A 328 -2.58 11.52 -5.03
C PHE A 328 -2.16 10.79 -3.74
N TRP A 329 -1.28 9.79 -3.86
CA TRP A 329 -0.82 9.05 -2.69
C TRP A 329 0.02 9.90 -1.72
N SER A 330 0.74 10.93 -2.20
CA SER A 330 1.46 11.84 -1.31
C SER A 330 0.55 12.69 -0.43
N ALA A 331 -0.67 12.93 -0.87
CA ALA A 331 -1.71 13.57 -0.06
C ALA A 331 -2.43 12.56 0.83
N PHE A 332 -2.96 11.48 0.24
CA PHE A 332 -3.76 10.48 0.94
C PHE A 332 -3.01 9.81 2.10
N GLU A 333 -1.74 9.49 1.90
CA GLU A 333 -0.87 8.84 2.88
C GLU A 333 -0.36 9.80 3.99
N GLN A 334 -0.85 11.04 4.04
CA GLN A 334 -0.70 11.92 5.19
C GLN A 334 -1.63 11.54 6.36
N ALA A 335 -2.58 10.63 6.15
CA ALA A 335 -3.48 10.16 7.19
C ALA A 335 -2.77 9.69 8.47
N PRO A 336 -1.77 8.78 8.43
CA PRO A 336 -1.07 8.32 9.64
C PRO A 336 -0.06 9.33 10.22
N THR A 337 0.19 10.44 9.54
CA THR A 337 1.17 11.45 9.96
C THR A 337 0.50 12.79 10.24
N SER A 338 0.41 13.72 9.28
CA SER A 338 -0.11 15.07 9.51
C SER A 338 -1.55 15.10 10.01
N LEU A 339 -2.47 14.34 9.39
CA LEU A 339 -3.87 14.34 9.83
C LEU A 339 -4.03 13.72 11.22
N ASN A 340 -3.22 12.71 11.54
CA ASN A 340 -3.21 12.08 12.86
C ASN A 340 -2.65 13.01 13.95
N LEU A 341 -1.56 13.73 13.66
CA LEU A 341 -1.02 14.76 14.54
C LEU A 341 -2.03 15.91 14.73
N PHE A 342 -2.71 16.34 13.66
CA PHE A 342 -3.77 17.34 13.73
C PHE A 342 -4.95 16.86 14.60
N ALA A 343 -5.36 15.61 14.43
CA ALA A 343 -6.40 14.99 15.26
C ALA A 343 -6.03 15.03 16.74
N ARG A 344 -4.78 14.71 17.08
CA ARG A 344 -4.30 14.70 18.47
C ARG A 344 -4.27 16.09 19.10
N ASP A 345 -3.72 17.07 18.38
CA ASP A 345 -3.32 18.33 18.98
C ASP A 345 -4.38 19.42 18.83
N PHE A 346 -5.10 19.45 17.70
CA PHE A 346 -5.93 20.58 17.30
C PHE A 346 -7.42 20.24 17.16
N THR A 347 -7.82 18.97 17.32
CA THR A 347 -9.22 18.56 17.21
C THR A 347 -9.84 18.36 18.59
N ASP A 348 -11.05 18.90 18.79
CA ASP A 348 -11.85 18.61 19.97
C ASP A 348 -12.38 17.17 19.88
N ARG A 349 -11.80 16.30 20.71
CA ARG A 349 -12.10 14.86 20.72
C ARG A 349 -12.95 14.44 21.91
N LYS A 350 -13.48 15.40 22.67
CA LYS A 350 -14.28 15.13 23.85
C LYS A 350 -15.71 14.76 23.47
N LEU A 351 -16.16 13.61 23.96
CA LEU A 351 -17.55 13.16 23.89
C LEU A 351 -18.02 12.88 25.33
N GLY A 352 -18.53 13.91 25.99
CA GLY A 352 -18.81 13.87 27.42
C GLY A 352 -17.50 13.69 28.22
N SER A 353 -17.44 12.64 29.05
CA SER A 353 -16.23 12.27 29.81
C SER A 353 -15.21 11.46 29.02
N PHE A 354 -15.59 10.94 27.85
CA PHE A 354 -14.70 10.13 27.02
C PHE A 354 -13.97 11.00 25.99
N GLU A 355 -12.66 10.84 25.91
CA GLU A 355 -11.86 11.45 24.86
C GLU A 355 -11.55 10.41 23.78
N ILE A 356 -12.05 10.65 22.57
CA ILE A 356 -11.84 9.79 21.40
C ILE A 356 -10.35 9.68 21.08
N PRO A 357 -9.78 8.47 20.90
CA PRO A 357 -8.40 8.30 20.44
C PRO A 357 -8.17 9.03 19.11
N ALA A 358 -7.04 9.72 18.96
CA ALA A 358 -6.72 10.43 17.71
C ALA A 358 -6.63 9.47 16.51
N THR A 359 -6.11 8.29 16.76
CA THR A 359 -5.97 7.23 15.76
C THR A 359 -7.31 6.73 15.20
N TRP A 360 -8.41 6.87 15.93
CA TRP A 360 -9.74 6.45 15.47
C TRP A 360 -10.24 7.23 14.26
N PHE A 361 -9.77 8.46 14.05
CA PHE A 361 -10.17 9.23 12.85
C PHE A 361 -9.73 8.56 11.54
N GLN A 362 -8.68 7.75 11.56
CA GLN A 362 -8.27 7.00 10.37
C GLN A 362 -9.22 5.85 10.01
N THR A 363 -9.97 5.33 11.00
CA THR A 363 -10.98 4.29 10.74
C THR A 363 -12.12 4.80 9.86
N VAL A 364 -12.34 6.12 9.85
CA VAL A 364 -13.38 6.78 9.03
C VAL A 364 -13.17 6.49 7.54
N ASN A 365 -11.92 6.47 7.07
CA ASN A 365 -11.64 6.07 5.68
C ASN A 365 -12.08 4.64 5.40
N SER A 366 -11.67 3.66 6.22
CA SER A 366 -12.06 2.25 6.03
C SER A 366 -13.59 2.07 6.10
N LEU A 367 -14.25 2.78 7.01
CA LEU A 367 -15.70 2.78 7.09
C LEU A 367 -16.35 3.32 5.81
N PHE A 368 -15.86 4.46 5.32
CA PHE A 368 -16.37 5.04 4.08
C PHE A 368 -16.07 4.14 2.88
N VAL A 369 -14.93 3.47 2.79
CA VAL A 369 -14.67 2.50 1.73
C VAL A 369 -15.72 1.38 1.77
N ILE A 370 -16.00 0.79 2.94
CA ILE A 370 -17.00 -0.28 3.08
C ILE A 370 -18.38 0.19 2.62
N LEU A 371 -18.80 1.40 3.01
CA LEU A 371 -20.12 1.93 2.71
C LEU A 371 -20.25 2.45 1.27
N LEU A 372 -19.21 3.12 0.76
CA LEU A 372 -19.28 3.85 -0.51
C LEU A 372 -18.76 3.06 -1.72
N ALA A 373 -17.97 1.99 -1.53
CA ALA A 373 -17.50 1.19 -2.67
C ALA A 373 -18.64 0.58 -3.49
N PRO A 374 -19.72 0.00 -2.89
CA PRO A 374 -20.88 -0.46 -3.65
C PRO A 374 -21.60 0.69 -4.40
N VAL A 375 -21.70 1.85 -3.78
CA VAL A 375 -22.32 3.05 -4.38
C VAL A 375 -21.51 3.55 -5.56
N ALA A 376 -20.18 3.63 -5.40
CA ALA A 376 -19.28 4.01 -6.49
C ALA A 376 -19.35 3.01 -7.65
N ALA A 377 -19.34 1.71 -7.38
CA ALA A 377 -19.49 0.68 -8.41
C ALA A 377 -20.81 0.81 -9.17
N ALA A 378 -21.93 0.99 -8.45
CA ALA A 378 -23.25 1.20 -9.06
C ALA A 378 -23.28 2.48 -9.91
N THR A 379 -22.63 3.55 -9.45
CA THR A 379 -22.51 4.82 -10.17
C THR A 379 -21.76 4.63 -11.49
N TRP A 380 -20.61 3.95 -11.48
CA TRP A 380 -19.85 3.71 -12.70
C TRP A 380 -20.60 2.82 -13.69
N VAL A 381 -21.28 1.77 -13.21
CA VAL A 381 -22.15 0.92 -14.06
C VAL A 381 -23.31 1.73 -14.61
N GLY A 382 -23.93 2.59 -13.81
CA GLY A 382 -25.02 3.47 -14.25
C GLY A 382 -24.56 4.47 -15.34
N LEU A 383 -23.37 5.06 -15.16
CA LEU A 383 -22.78 5.96 -16.15
C LEU A 383 -22.44 5.26 -17.46
N SER A 384 -21.91 4.04 -17.40
CA SER A 384 -21.55 3.26 -18.61
C SER A 384 -22.76 2.91 -19.48
N ARG A 385 -23.97 2.90 -18.93
CA ARG A 385 -25.23 2.63 -19.65
C ARG A 385 -25.82 3.88 -20.33
N ARG A 386 -25.28 5.09 -20.05
CA ARG A 386 -25.74 6.33 -20.68
C ARG A 386 -25.24 6.46 -22.11
N PRO A 387 -25.96 7.18 -23.00
CA PRO A 387 -25.49 7.43 -24.37
C PRO A 387 -24.13 8.13 -24.44
N SER A 388 -23.81 8.95 -23.42
CA SER A 388 -22.50 9.61 -23.28
C SER A 388 -21.37 8.68 -22.84
N GLY A 389 -21.70 7.44 -22.44
CA GLY A 389 -20.75 6.47 -21.92
C GLY A 389 -20.22 6.78 -20.52
N ASP A 390 -19.28 5.98 -20.05
CA ASP A 390 -18.57 6.17 -18.78
C ASP A 390 -17.47 7.25 -18.93
N LEU A 391 -17.05 7.82 -17.80
CA LEU A 391 -15.89 8.70 -17.76
C LEU A 391 -14.63 7.92 -18.14
N SER A 392 -13.78 8.51 -18.98
CA SER A 392 -12.49 7.92 -19.33
C SER A 392 -11.59 7.78 -18.10
N SER A 393 -10.64 6.84 -18.14
CA SER A 393 -9.69 6.63 -17.03
C SER A 393 -8.99 7.92 -16.60
N PRO A 394 -8.46 8.78 -17.49
CA PRO A 394 -7.84 10.05 -17.09
C PRO A 394 -8.83 11.02 -16.44
N ALA A 395 -10.11 11.02 -16.87
CA ALA A 395 -11.13 11.88 -16.28
C ALA A 395 -11.48 11.45 -14.84
N LYS A 396 -11.55 10.13 -14.58
CA LYS A 396 -11.73 9.58 -13.23
C LYS A 396 -10.55 9.92 -12.32
N PHE A 397 -9.33 9.89 -12.84
CA PHE A 397 -8.13 10.33 -12.12
C PHE A 397 -8.18 11.81 -11.77
N ALA A 398 -8.53 12.68 -12.74
CA ALA A 398 -8.67 14.11 -12.50
C ALA A 398 -9.75 14.40 -11.42
N LEU A 399 -10.87 13.69 -11.46
CA LEU A 399 -11.92 13.77 -10.45
C LEU A 399 -11.40 13.33 -9.07
N GLY A 400 -10.65 12.22 -9.01
CA GLY A 400 -10.06 11.73 -7.76
C GLY A 400 -9.11 12.73 -7.11
N LEU A 401 -8.23 13.35 -7.91
CA LEU A 401 -7.33 14.41 -7.45
C LEU A 401 -8.10 15.67 -6.97
N ALA A 402 -9.12 16.08 -7.71
CA ALA A 402 -9.94 17.25 -7.35
C ALA A 402 -10.70 17.01 -6.03
N LEU A 403 -11.28 15.83 -5.83
CA LEU A 403 -11.97 15.49 -4.59
C LEU A 403 -11.00 15.45 -3.40
N ALA A 404 -9.83 14.86 -3.57
CA ALA A 404 -8.79 14.90 -2.53
C ALA A 404 -8.37 16.34 -2.21
N ALA A 405 -8.26 17.22 -3.22
CA ALA A 405 -7.98 18.64 -3.02
C ALA A 405 -9.07 19.32 -2.17
N VAL A 406 -10.36 19.04 -2.41
CA VAL A 406 -11.46 19.54 -1.58
C VAL A 406 -11.30 19.06 -0.13
N GLY A 407 -10.94 17.79 0.08
CA GLY A 407 -10.68 17.24 1.42
C GLY A 407 -9.58 18.01 2.17
N PHE A 408 -8.47 18.34 1.51
CA PHE A 408 -7.40 19.13 2.11
C PHE A 408 -7.74 20.62 2.23
N ALA A 409 -8.56 21.17 1.33
CA ALA A 409 -9.07 22.55 1.45
C ALA A 409 -9.91 22.75 2.73
N LEU A 410 -10.71 21.76 3.13
CA LEU A 410 -11.40 21.77 4.42
C LEU A 410 -10.39 21.86 5.58
N MET A 411 -9.26 21.16 5.48
CA MET A 411 -8.22 21.17 6.51
C MET A 411 -7.47 22.50 6.56
N ILE A 412 -7.36 23.25 5.44
CA ILE A 412 -6.81 24.62 5.47
C ILE A 412 -7.70 25.52 6.32
N VAL A 413 -9.02 25.46 6.11
CA VAL A 413 -9.98 26.27 6.90
C VAL A 413 -9.89 25.91 8.37
N ALA A 414 -9.88 24.61 8.70
CA ALA A 414 -9.75 24.13 10.07
C ALA A 414 -8.44 24.60 10.73
N ALA A 415 -7.31 24.52 10.02
CA ALA A 415 -6.02 24.94 10.51
C ALA A 415 -5.94 26.47 10.71
N ASN A 416 -6.54 27.25 9.82
CA ASN A 416 -6.61 28.71 9.98
C ASN A 416 -7.42 29.12 11.20
N HIS A 417 -8.49 28.40 11.55
CA HIS A 417 -9.23 28.67 12.81
C HIS A 417 -8.33 28.42 14.04
N VAL A 418 -7.50 27.38 14.01
CA VAL A 418 -6.52 27.11 15.09
C VAL A 418 -5.49 28.24 15.18
N VAL A 419 -4.92 28.67 14.04
CA VAL A 419 -3.93 29.77 13.99
C VAL A 419 -4.55 31.07 14.49
N ALA A 420 -5.75 31.44 14.03
CA ALA A 420 -6.44 32.67 14.45
C ALA A 420 -6.70 32.74 15.95
N SER A 421 -6.81 31.58 16.63
CA SER A 421 -6.94 31.51 18.09
C SER A 421 -5.59 31.44 18.83
N GLY A 422 -4.46 31.52 18.12
CA GLY A 422 -3.13 31.27 18.70
C GLY A 422 -2.95 29.85 19.26
N GLY A 423 -3.71 28.88 18.75
CA GLY A 423 -3.70 27.48 19.20
C GLY A 423 -4.57 27.19 20.43
N ALA A 424 -5.29 28.19 20.95
CA ALA A 424 -6.11 28.04 22.16
C ALA A 424 -7.41 27.24 21.91
N LEU A 425 -7.98 27.38 20.72
CA LEU A 425 -9.23 26.69 20.35
C LEU A 425 -8.94 25.41 19.56
N LYS A 426 -9.60 24.33 19.93
CA LYS A 426 -9.65 23.10 19.15
C LYS A 426 -10.85 23.13 18.21
N VAL A 427 -10.66 22.62 17.00
CA VAL A 427 -11.70 22.58 15.97
C VAL A 427 -12.55 21.32 16.06
N SER A 428 -13.76 21.38 15.50
CA SER A 428 -14.69 20.24 15.46
C SER A 428 -14.08 19.04 14.72
N PRO A 429 -14.32 17.79 15.18
CA PRO A 429 -13.89 16.57 14.49
C PRO A 429 -14.50 16.40 13.09
N TRP A 430 -15.61 17.07 12.79
CA TRP A 430 -16.27 17.00 11.48
C TRP A 430 -15.41 17.54 10.32
N TRP A 431 -14.42 18.38 10.59
CA TRP A 431 -13.43 18.79 9.58
C TRP A 431 -12.60 17.62 9.09
N LEU A 432 -12.13 16.76 9.98
CA LEU A 432 -11.41 15.54 9.63
C LEU A 432 -12.33 14.52 8.94
N VAL A 433 -13.54 14.31 9.47
CA VAL A 433 -14.53 13.41 8.86
C VAL A 433 -14.86 13.84 7.43
N GLY A 434 -15.11 15.13 7.21
CA GLY A 434 -15.36 15.70 5.88
C GLY A 434 -14.15 15.54 4.95
N SER A 435 -12.94 15.78 5.47
CA SER A 435 -11.70 15.57 4.71
C SER A 435 -11.55 14.11 4.27
N TYR A 436 -11.72 13.15 5.19
CA TYR A 436 -11.68 11.71 4.86
C TYR A 436 -12.77 11.29 3.89
N LEU A 437 -13.98 11.88 3.96
CA LEU A 437 -15.05 11.59 3.00
C LEU A 437 -14.60 11.90 1.57
N PHE A 438 -14.14 13.14 1.33
CA PHE A 438 -13.71 13.56 0.00
C PHE A 438 -12.49 12.80 -0.48
N GLN A 439 -11.52 12.52 0.39
CA GLN A 439 -10.36 11.70 0.07
C GLN A 439 -10.77 10.28 -0.31
N THR A 440 -11.72 9.66 0.40
CA THR A 440 -12.18 8.29 0.11
C THR A 440 -12.95 8.22 -1.21
N VAL A 441 -13.83 9.19 -1.50
CA VAL A 441 -14.51 9.22 -2.82
C VAL A 441 -13.50 9.43 -3.94
N GLY A 442 -12.47 10.25 -3.70
CA GLY A 442 -11.33 10.42 -4.60
C GLY A 442 -10.57 9.12 -4.84
N GLU A 443 -10.27 8.39 -3.78
CA GLU A 443 -9.60 7.08 -3.85
C GLU A 443 -10.40 6.06 -4.66
N LEU A 444 -11.70 5.93 -4.41
CA LEU A 444 -12.60 5.02 -5.13
C LEU A 444 -12.74 5.38 -6.62
N SER A 445 -12.52 6.65 -6.96
CA SER A 445 -12.50 7.10 -8.36
C SER A 445 -11.19 6.79 -9.08
N LEU A 446 -10.05 6.78 -8.37
CA LEU A 446 -8.71 6.69 -8.94
C LEU A 446 -8.10 5.29 -8.85
N SER A 447 -8.17 4.65 -7.68
CA SER A 447 -7.35 3.46 -7.38
C SER A 447 -7.72 2.23 -8.22
N PRO A 448 -9.01 1.83 -8.34
CA PRO A 448 -9.38 0.69 -9.18
C PRO A 448 -9.10 0.95 -10.67
N VAL A 449 -9.28 2.19 -11.11
CA VAL A 449 -9.07 2.61 -12.50
C VAL A 449 -7.58 2.60 -12.84
N GLY A 450 -6.73 3.04 -11.91
CA GLY A 450 -5.28 3.05 -12.08
C GLY A 450 -4.71 1.66 -12.29
N LEU A 451 -5.06 0.73 -11.42
CA LEU A 451 -4.61 -0.65 -11.51
C LEU A 451 -5.04 -1.31 -12.84
N SER A 452 -6.32 -1.11 -13.23
CA SER A 452 -6.84 -1.58 -14.51
C SER A 452 -6.12 -0.94 -15.71
N SER A 453 -5.85 0.38 -15.65
CA SER A 453 -5.15 1.09 -16.73
C SER A 453 -3.71 0.60 -16.89
N MET A 454 -2.99 0.32 -15.79
CA MET A 454 -1.63 -0.24 -15.86
C MET A 454 -1.60 -1.56 -16.63
N THR A 455 -2.58 -2.44 -16.44
CA THR A 455 -2.64 -3.72 -17.15
C THR A 455 -3.09 -3.57 -18.60
N LYS A 456 -4.12 -2.76 -18.88
CA LYS A 456 -4.70 -2.58 -20.22
C LYS A 456 -3.79 -1.82 -21.18
N LEU A 457 -3.09 -0.79 -20.71
CA LEU A 457 -2.21 0.04 -21.53
C LEU A 457 -0.82 -0.56 -21.72
N SER A 458 -0.44 -1.50 -20.86
CA SER A 458 0.90 -2.08 -20.91
C SER A 458 1.14 -2.90 -22.16
N PRO A 459 2.31 -2.76 -22.80
CA PRO A 459 2.77 -3.75 -23.77
C PRO A 459 2.84 -5.14 -23.12
N ARG A 460 2.36 -6.18 -23.78
CA ARG A 460 2.23 -7.54 -23.21
C ARG A 460 3.50 -8.03 -22.49
N ARG A 461 4.68 -7.74 -23.05
CA ARG A 461 5.98 -8.13 -22.49
C ARG A 461 6.39 -7.37 -21.22
N TYR A 462 5.74 -6.25 -20.90
CA TYR A 462 6.09 -5.37 -19.78
C TYR A 462 5.00 -5.25 -18.70
N VAL A 463 3.91 -6.00 -18.79
CA VAL A 463 2.77 -5.91 -17.84
C VAL A 463 3.21 -6.01 -16.38
N GLY A 464 4.04 -7.01 -16.04
CA GLY A 464 4.53 -7.17 -14.66
C GLY A 464 5.39 -5.99 -14.18
N GLN A 465 6.18 -5.40 -15.09
CA GLN A 465 7.00 -4.24 -14.76
C GLN A 465 6.16 -2.96 -14.58
N MET A 466 5.08 -2.80 -15.36
CA MET A 466 4.15 -1.69 -15.21
C MET A 466 3.35 -1.77 -13.90
N MET A 467 3.05 -2.99 -13.45
CA MET A 467 2.52 -3.18 -12.08
C MET A 467 3.54 -2.75 -11.03
N GLY A 468 4.82 -3.02 -11.25
CA GLY A 468 5.91 -2.51 -10.41
C GLY A 468 5.96 -0.97 -10.37
N ILE A 469 5.72 -0.31 -11.49
CA ILE A 469 5.62 1.16 -11.58
C ILE A 469 4.43 1.69 -10.76
N TRP A 470 3.29 1.00 -10.76
CA TRP A 470 2.16 1.36 -9.90
C TRP A 470 2.53 1.33 -8.41
N PHE A 471 3.20 0.27 -7.95
CA PHE A 471 3.69 0.18 -6.58
C PHE A 471 4.78 1.22 -6.28
N LEU A 472 5.60 1.56 -7.25
CA LEU A 472 6.60 2.63 -7.13
C LEU A 472 5.93 4.00 -6.92
N ALA A 473 4.80 4.29 -7.61
CA ALA A 473 4.03 5.51 -7.37
C ALA A 473 3.49 5.57 -5.92
N SER A 474 2.94 4.45 -5.43
CA SER A 474 2.47 4.36 -4.04
C SER A 474 3.62 4.50 -3.03
N ALA A 475 4.76 3.88 -3.28
CA ALA A 475 5.95 4.01 -2.43
C ALA A 475 6.45 5.47 -2.39
N LEU A 476 6.52 6.13 -3.55
CA LEU A 476 6.93 7.53 -3.66
C LEU A 476 5.94 8.44 -2.93
N GLY A 477 4.63 8.21 -3.07
CA GLY A 477 3.60 8.94 -2.36
C GLY A 477 3.74 8.82 -0.83
N ASN A 478 3.90 7.60 -0.31
CA ASN A 478 4.12 7.35 1.12
C ASN A 478 5.37 8.08 1.66
N LEU A 479 6.44 8.05 0.89
CA LEU A 479 7.70 8.68 1.27
C LEU A 479 7.57 10.21 1.35
N ILE A 480 6.95 10.83 0.34
CA ILE A 480 6.67 12.27 0.32
C ILE A 480 5.73 12.65 1.47
N ALA A 481 4.65 11.89 1.69
CA ALA A 481 3.73 12.09 2.81
C ALA A 481 4.45 12.07 4.16
N GLY A 482 5.36 11.13 4.37
CA GLY A 482 6.17 11.06 5.58
C GLY A 482 7.11 12.24 5.76
N LEU A 483 7.75 12.70 4.68
CA LEU A 483 8.64 13.87 4.72
C LEU A 483 7.90 15.18 5.00
N LEU A 484 6.64 15.29 4.58
CA LEU A 484 5.79 16.45 4.81
C LEU A 484 5.10 16.42 6.19
N GLY A 485 4.78 15.22 6.68
CA GLY A 485 3.85 15.00 7.78
C GLY A 485 4.22 15.62 9.12
N GLY A 486 5.51 15.85 9.37
CA GLY A 486 6.00 16.41 10.63
C GLY A 486 5.81 17.92 10.80
N ASN A 487 5.30 18.62 9.77
CA ASN A 487 5.06 20.07 9.81
C ASN A 487 3.78 20.46 10.59
N VAL A 488 3.06 19.50 11.14
CA VAL A 488 1.96 19.74 12.09
C VAL A 488 2.52 19.80 13.50
N ASP A 489 2.78 21.02 14.00
CA ASP A 489 3.44 21.25 15.27
C ASP A 489 2.79 22.43 16.04
N PRO A 490 2.33 22.23 17.30
CA PRO A 490 1.78 23.30 18.12
C PRO A 490 2.75 24.44 18.41
N SER A 491 4.08 24.20 18.33
CA SER A 491 5.09 25.25 18.49
C SER A 491 5.28 26.12 17.23
N LYS A 492 4.72 25.68 16.08
CA LYS A 492 4.87 26.32 14.77
C LYS A 492 3.55 26.32 14.00
N LEU A 493 2.54 26.93 14.61
CA LEU A 493 1.13 26.88 14.13
C LEU A 493 0.97 27.21 12.65
N GLU A 494 1.71 28.22 12.15
CA GLU A 494 1.64 28.67 10.76
C GLU A 494 2.07 27.61 9.73
N GLN A 495 2.87 26.61 10.14
CA GLN A 495 3.31 25.56 9.22
C GLN A 495 2.18 24.60 8.83
N THR A 496 1.18 24.44 9.70
CA THR A 496 0.07 23.50 9.46
C THR A 496 -0.82 23.92 8.28
N PRO A 497 -1.37 25.17 8.23
CA PRO A 497 -2.14 25.59 7.06
C PRO A 497 -1.28 25.70 5.80
N GLN A 498 0.02 26.04 5.90
CA GLN A 498 0.92 26.03 4.76
C GLN A 498 1.08 24.62 4.15
N LEU A 499 1.26 23.58 4.99
CA LEU A 499 1.32 22.20 4.55
C LEU A 499 0.07 21.80 3.79
N PHE A 500 -1.12 22.07 4.37
CA PHE A 500 -2.38 21.71 3.72
C PHE A 500 -2.62 22.51 2.45
N THR A 501 -2.17 23.77 2.39
CA THR A 501 -2.22 24.61 1.17
C THR A 501 -1.34 24.01 0.06
N ILE A 502 -0.09 23.68 0.35
CA ILE A 502 0.83 23.04 -0.62
C ILE A 502 0.21 21.74 -1.14
N THR A 503 -0.34 20.92 -0.26
CA THR A 503 -1.00 19.66 -0.64
C THR A 503 -2.21 19.91 -1.54
N THR A 504 -3.09 20.85 -1.16
CA THR A 504 -4.28 21.22 -1.93
C THR A 504 -3.92 21.75 -3.31
N VAL A 505 -2.96 22.68 -3.39
CA VAL A 505 -2.51 23.26 -4.66
C VAL A 505 -1.90 22.21 -5.56
N SER A 506 -1.05 21.33 -5.03
CA SER A 506 -0.43 20.24 -5.79
C SER A 506 -1.48 19.30 -6.40
N LEU A 507 -2.50 18.92 -5.61
CA LEU A 507 -3.62 18.10 -6.07
C LEU A 507 -4.45 18.82 -7.13
N LEU A 508 -4.80 20.09 -6.89
CA LEU A 508 -5.64 20.86 -7.79
C LEU A 508 -4.96 21.14 -9.12
N VAL A 509 -3.68 21.56 -9.09
CA VAL A 509 -2.88 21.75 -10.32
C VAL A 509 -2.82 20.44 -11.11
N SER A 510 -2.55 19.33 -10.44
CA SER A 510 -2.50 18.02 -11.11
C SER A 510 -3.86 17.61 -11.68
N ALA A 511 -4.96 17.89 -10.97
CA ALA A 511 -6.31 17.64 -11.45
C ALA A 511 -6.62 18.46 -12.71
N VAL A 512 -6.30 19.76 -12.70
CA VAL A 512 -6.52 20.65 -13.85
C VAL A 512 -5.66 20.24 -15.05
N VAL A 513 -4.35 19.99 -14.83
CA VAL A 513 -3.46 19.52 -15.90
C VAL A 513 -3.99 18.23 -16.51
N LEU A 514 -4.36 17.27 -15.68
CA LEU A 514 -4.87 15.99 -16.17
C LEU A 514 -6.24 16.16 -16.86
N ALA A 515 -7.11 17.03 -16.39
CA ALA A 515 -8.38 17.35 -17.04
C ALA A 515 -8.18 17.94 -18.45
N LEU A 516 -7.21 18.85 -18.62
CA LEU A 516 -6.82 19.40 -19.92
C LEU A 516 -6.22 18.32 -20.85
N LEU A 517 -5.53 17.32 -20.30
CA LEU A 517 -4.94 16.22 -21.02
C LEU A 517 -5.92 15.07 -21.33
N VAL A 518 -7.17 15.10 -20.82
CA VAL A 518 -8.14 14.01 -21.05
C VAL A 518 -8.35 13.73 -22.55
N VAL A 519 -8.57 14.77 -23.35
CA VAL A 519 -8.81 14.61 -24.80
C VAL A 519 -7.57 14.10 -25.54
N PRO A 520 -6.37 14.69 -25.38
CA PRO A 520 -5.14 14.14 -25.94
C PRO A 520 -4.88 12.69 -25.55
N ILE A 521 -5.02 12.37 -24.27
CA ILE A 521 -4.77 11.01 -23.75
C ILE A 521 -5.75 10.00 -24.36
N ARG A 522 -7.04 10.31 -24.45
CA ARG A 522 -8.02 9.44 -25.11
C ARG A 522 -7.66 9.13 -26.56
N LYS A 523 -7.19 10.12 -27.31
CA LYS A 523 -6.68 9.92 -28.67
C LYS A 523 -5.46 9.00 -28.71
N MET A 524 -4.55 9.15 -27.74
CA MET A 524 -3.35 8.29 -27.63
C MET A 524 -3.69 6.85 -27.25
N MET A 525 -4.77 6.65 -26.50
CA MET A 525 -5.25 5.32 -26.10
C MET A 525 -6.00 4.58 -27.21
N GLY A 526 -6.34 5.25 -28.29
CA GLY A 526 -7.13 4.67 -29.38
C GLY A 526 -8.64 4.61 -29.10
N GLU A 527 -9.11 5.20 -28.00
CA GLU A 527 -10.53 5.26 -27.61
C GLU A 527 -11.31 6.34 -28.37
N ALA A 528 -10.80 6.81 -29.50
CA ALA A 528 -11.38 7.94 -30.24
C ALA A 528 -12.65 7.60 -31.06
N LYS A 529 -13.19 6.38 -30.94
CA LYS A 529 -14.45 6.00 -31.55
C LYS A 529 -15.23 5.06 -30.62
N HIS A 530 -15.99 5.65 -29.71
CA HIS A 530 -17.32 5.15 -29.31
C HIS A 530 -18.02 6.25 -28.52
#